data_efba42be1b22718c4daab4b9d2df4b7f
#
_entry.id   efba42be1b22718c4daab4b9d2df4b7f
#
_cell.length_a   1.000
_cell.length_b   1.000
_cell.length_c   1.000
_cell.angle_alpha   90.00
_cell.angle_beta   90.00
_cell.angle_gamma   90.00
#
_symmetry.space_group_name_H-M   'P 1'
#
loop_
_entity.id
_entity.type
_entity.pdbx_description
1 polymer ?
#
loop_
_entity_poly.entity_id
_entity_poly.type
_entity_poly.pdbx_seq_one_letter_code
_entity_poly.pdbx_strand_id
1 'polypeptide(L)'
;MKYLGKRYGKEKEYLYRCSDIFVFPTYYYNECFPLVLLEAMQMHLPCISTTEGGISSIINDGENGYLVEMNNPIALADSIEKLLKDADLRKNMGENGWKRFKSDFTLEAFEKRMEFCLKKALK
;
A
#
# COMPACT_ATOMS: atom_id res chain seq x y z
N MET A 1 -12.62 -14.40 -11.61
CA MET A 1 -12.16 -14.20 -10.22
C MET A 1 -11.97 -15.54 -9.54
N LYS A 2 -10.88 -15.71 -8.81
CA LYS A 2 -10.56 -16.96 -8.12
C LYS A 2 -10.31 -16.70 -6.63
N TYR A 3 -11.08 -17.39 -5.78
CA TYR A 3 -10.89 -17.31 -4.33
C TYR A 3 -9.83 -18.32 -3.90
N LEU A 4 -8.73 -17.81 -3.32
CA LEU A 4 -7.59 -18.63 -2.91
C LEU A 4 -7.59 -18.98 -1.41
N GLY A 5 -8.49 -18.40 -0.64
CA GLY A 5 -8.54 -18.58 0.81
C GLY A 5 -7.42 -17.85 1.54
N LYS A 6 -7.22 -18.18 2.80
CA LYS A 6 -6.15 -17.60 3.61
C LYS A 6 -4.80 -18.18 3.23
N ARG A 7 -3.80 -17.34 3.08
CA ARG A 7 -2.43 -17.72 2.75
C ARG A 7 -1.45 -17.00 3.68
N TYR A 8 -0.39 -17.69 4.06
CA TYR A 8 0.61 -17.20 5.00
C TYR A 8 2.01 -17.54 4.51
N GLY A 9 3.02 -16.81 5.03
CA GLY A 9 4.42 -17.09 4.80
C GLY A 9 4.82 -17.03 3.32
N LYS A 10 5.51 -18.07 2.85
CA LYS A 10 6.02 -18.13 1.47
C LYS A 10 4.92 -18.16 0.41
N GLU A 11 3.77 -18.77 0.71
CA GLU A 11 2.64 -18.80 -0.21
C GLU A 11 2.08 -17.40 -0.43
N LYS A 12 1.93 -16.61 0.62
CA LYS A 12 1.48 -15.22 0.55
C LYS A 12 2.47 -14.38 -0.23
N GLU A 13 3.77 -14.51 0.04
CA GLU A 13 4.82 -13.82 -0.69
C GLU A 13 4.77 -14.15 -2.18
N TYR A 14 4.62 -15.42 -2.52
CA TYR A 14 4.49 -15.86 -3.90
C TYR A 14 3.31 -15.20 -4.61
N LEU A 15 2.15 -15.11 -3.94
CA LEU A 15 0.96 -14.46 -4.51
C LEU A 15 1.20 -12.97 -4.78
N TYR A 16 1.86 -12.27 -3.88
CA TYR A 16 2.25 -10.88 -4.11
C TYR A 16 3.16 -10.76 -5.34
N ARG A 17 4.15 -11.63 -5.47
CA ARG A 17 5.10 -11.60 -6.59
C ARG A 17 4.43 -11.88 -7.94
N CYS A 18 3.39 -12.69 -7.94
CA CYS A 18 2.63 -13.02 -9.16
C CYS A 18 1.54 -12.01 -9.49
N SER A 19 1.34 -11.02 -8.65
CA SER A 19 0.30 -10.01 -8.82
C SER A 19 0.85 -8.76 -9.50
N ASP A 20 -0.03 -8.02 -10.17
CA ASP A 20 0.31 -6.77 -10.85
C ASP A 20 -0.21 -5.55 -10.12
N ILE A 21 -1.26 -5.70 -9.34
CA ILE A 21 -1.92 -4.62 -8.61
C ILE A 21 -2.43 -5.19 -7.29
N PHE A 22 -2.28 -4.42 -6.22
CA PHE A 22 -2.86 -4.77 -4.93
C PHE A 22 -4.06 -3.85 -4.63
N VAL A 23 -5.21 -4.46 -4.33
CA VAL A 23 -6.46 -3.73 -4.11
C VAL A 23 -7.00 -4.05 -2.72
N PHE A 24 -7.16 -3.01 -1.90
CA PHE A 24 -7.62 -3.15 -0.52
C PHE A 24 -8.71 -2.10 -0.24
N PRO A 25 -9.95 -2.32 -0.75
CA PRO A 25 -11.02 -1.31 -0.68
C PRO A 25 -11.78 -1.38 0.65
N THR A 26 -11.04 -1.23 1.76
CA THR A 26 -11.62 -1.33 3.10
C THR A 26 -12.55 -0.17 3.42
N TYR A 27 -13.62 -0.47 4.16
CA TYR A 27 -14.47 0.53 4.79
C TYR A 27 -14.58 0.28 6.31
N TYR A 28 -13.67 -0.50 6.85
CA TYR A 28 -13.66 -0.87 8.26
C TYR A 28 -13.16 0.30 9.10
N TYR A 29 -14.05 0.89 9.88
CA TYR A 29 -13.77 2.12 10.65
C TYR A 29 -12.68 1.99 11.72
N ASN A 30 -12.32 0.77 12.10
CA ASN A 30 -11.21 0.51 13.02
C ASN A 30 -9.87 0.30 12.32
N GLU A 31 -9.81 0.50 11.00
CA GLU A 31 -8.57 0.35 10.24
C GLU A 31 -7.63 1.51 10.54
N CYS A 32 -6.61 1.25 11.34
CA CYS A 32 -5.65 2.29 11.75
C CYS A 32 -4.47 2.38 10.79
N PHE A 33 -3.79 1.26 10.56
CA PHE A 33 -2.57 1.22 9.75
C PHE A 33 -2.41 -0.18 9.14
N PRO A 34 -2.97 -0.41 7.97
CA PRO A 34 -3.00 -1.77 7.40
C PRO A 34 -1.64 -2.22 6.88
N LEU A 35 -1.05 -3.20 7.54
CA LEU A 35 0.26 -3.74 7.20
C LEU A 35 0.30 -4.41 5.83
N VAL A 36 -0.85 -4.87 5.34
CA VAL A 36 -0.94 -5.51 4.01
C VAL A 36 -0.52 -4.56 2.90
N LEU A 37 -0.75 -3.26 3.05
CA LEU A 37 -0.29 -2.25 2.09
C LEU A 37 1.23 -2.17 2.07
N LEU A 38 1.86 -2.22 3.24
CA LEU A 38 3.33 -2.21 3.34
C LEU A 38 3.94 -3.47 2.72
N GLU A 39 3.29 -4.61 2.91
CA GLU A 39 3.72 -5.87 2.30
C GLU A 39 3.67 -5.78 0.77
N ALA A 40 2.59 -5.22 0.22
CA ALA A 40 2.45 -5.02 -1.23
C ALA A 40 3.52 -4.05 -1.77
N MET A 41 3.80 -2.99 -1.04
CA MET A 41 4.84 -2.02 -1.43
C MET A 41 6.24 -2.65 -1.48
N GLN A 42 6.53 -3.56 -0.57
CA GLN A 42 7.79 -4.33 -0.60
C GLN A 42 7.93 -5.18 -1.86
N MET A 43 6.81 -5.58 -2.44
CA MET A 43 6.78 -6.41 -3.66
C MET A 43 6.61 -5.57 -4.93
N HIS A 44 6.83 -4.26 -4.84
CA HIS A 44 6.74 -3.33 -5.98
C HIS A 44 5.35 -3.32 -6.63
N LEU A 45 4.30 -3.47 -5.84
CA LEU A 45 2.93 -3.42 -6.35
C LEU A 45 2.33 -2.03 -6.17
N PRO A 46 1.70 -1.47 -7.22
CA PRO A 46 0.85 -0.31 -7.03
C PRO A 46 -0.37 -0.70 -6.21
N CYS A 47 -0.77 0.17 -5.31
CA CYS A 47 -1.85 -0.12 -4.36
C CYS A 47 -3.06 0.76 -4.64
N ILE A 48 -4.25 0.18 -4.58
CA ILE A 48 -5.51 0.92 -4.62
C ILE A 48 -6.23 0.66 -3.30
N SER A 49 -6.56 1.71 -2.59
CA SER A 49 -7.25 1.60 -1.31
C SER A 49 -8.18 2.79 -1.08
N THR A 50 -8.71 2.91 0.13
CA THR A 50 -9.60 4.00 0.52
C THR A 50 -8.88 4.98 1.43
N THR A 51 -9.57 6.04 1.84
CA THR A 51 -9.03 7.05 2.75
C THR A 51 -9.27 6.70 4.22
N GLU A 52 -9.64 5.47 4.53
CA GLU A 52 -9.92 5.02 5.89
C GLU A 52 -8.66 4.97 6.77
N GLY A 53 -8.79 5.42 8.02
CA GLY A 53 -7.71 5.34 9.01
C GLY A 53 -6.40 5.96 8.54
N GLY A 54 -5.30 5.23 8.73
CA GLY A 54 -3.95 5.68 8.37
C GLY A 54 -3.54 5.43 6.92
N ILE A 55 -4.46 5.00 6.06
CA ILE A 55 -4.14 4.63 4.67
C ILE A 55 -3.56 5.81 3.89
N SER A 56 -4.09 7.02 4.10
CA SER A 56 -3.59 8.22 3.42
C SER A 56 -2.16 8.60 3.84
N SER A 57 -1.67 8.05 4.95
CA SER A 57 -0.26 8.19 5.35
C SER A 57 0.65 7.19 4.64
N ILE A 58 0.09 6.15 4.04
CA ILE A 58 0.83 5.11 3.33
C ILE A 58 0.79 5.35 1.82
N ILE A 59 -0.39 5.61 1.27
CA ILE A 59 -0.59 5.83 -0.17
C ILE A 59 -0.73 7.32 -0.45
N ASN A 60 0.13 7.83 -1.31
CA ASN A 60 -0.03 9.15 -1.92
C ASN A 60 -0.77 8.98 -3.23
N ASP A 61 -1.98 9.54 -3.32
CA ASP A 61 -2.84 9.39 -4.48
C ASP A 61 -2.15 9.89 -5.75
N GLY A 62 -2.08 9.03 -6.75
CA GLY A 62 -1.42 9.31 -8.02
C GLY A 62 0.09 9.07 -8.05
N GLU A 63 0.74 8.78 -6.94
CA GLU A 63 2.19 8.54 -6.87
C GLU A 63 2.55 7.07 -6.72
N ASN A 64 2.08 6.42 -5.67
CA ASN A 64 2.34 5.00 -5.43
C ASN A 64 1.06 4.15 -5.43
N GLY A 65 -0.02 4.71 -5.92
CA GLY A 65 -1.30 4.05 -6.01
C GLY A 65 -2.43 5.04 -6.15
N TYR A 66 -3.64 4.59 -5.90
CA TYR A 66 -4.83 5.43 -5.91
C TYR A 66 -5.62 5.29 -4.62
N LEU A 67 -6.17 6.40 -4.16
CA LEU A 67 -7.15 6.44 -3.07
C LEU A 67 -8.52 6.71 -3.67
N VAL A 68 -9.50 5.86 -3.33
CA VAL A 68 -10.88 5.99 -3.79
C VAL A 68 -11.81 6.14 -2.59
N GLU A 69 -12.98 6.71 -2.82
CA GLU A 69 -13.98 6.81 -1.77
C GLU A 69 -14.47 5.43 -1.34
N MET A 70 -14.76 5.29 -0.06
CA MET A 70 -15.34 4.06 0.49
C MET A 70 -16.69 3.78 -0.17
N ASN A 71 -17.00 2.51 -0.38
CA ASN A 71 -18.27 2.08 -0.97
C ASN A 71 -18.56 2.68 -2.36
N ASN A 72 -17.50 2.97 -3.13
CA ASN A 72 -17.64 3.49 -4.49
C ASN A 72 -17.02 2.50 -5.50
N PRO A 73 -17.79 1.48 -5.92
CA PRO A 73 -17.28 0.46 -6.83
C PRO A 73 -16.92 1.01 -8.21
N ILE A 74 -17.56 2.09 -8.64
CA ILE A 74 -17.27 2.72 -9.94
C ILE A 74 -15.88 3.35 -9.92
N ALA A 75 -15.57 4.13 -8.89
CA ALA A 75 -14.25 4.74 -8.74
C ALA A 75 -13.16 3.68 -8.59
N LEU A 76 -13.44 2.61 -7.87
CA LEU A 76 -12.53 1.48 -7.72
C LEU A 76 -12.25 0.83 -9.08
N ALA A 77 -13.29 0.53 -9.84
CA ALA A 77 -13.16 -0.09 -11.16
C ALA A 77 -12.36 0.81 -12.11
N ASP A 78 -12.63 2.12 -12.12
CA ASP A 78 -11.90 3.08 -12.95
C ASP A 78 -10.41 3.11 -12.62
N SER A 79 -10.05 3.08 -11.34
CA SER A 79 -8.66 3.05 -10.91
C SER A 79 -7.94 1.77 -11.33
N ILE A 80 -8.61 0.64 -11.18
CA ILE A 80 -8.08 -0.65 -11.63
C ILE A 80 -7.87 -0.63 -13.14
N GLU A 81 -8.84 -0.14 -13.90
CA GLU A 81 -8.76 -0.06 -15.35
C GLU A 81 -7.59 0.79 -15.82
N LYS A 82 -7.34 1.94 -15.21
CA LYS A 82 -6.19 2.79 -15.53
C LYS A 82 -4.87 2.03 -15.41
N LEU A 83 -4.72 1.27 -14.33
CA LEU A 83 -3.51 0.49 -14.09
C LEU A 83 -3.41 -0.72 -15.02
N LEU A 84 -4.53 -1.35 -15.36
CA LEU A 84 -4.53 -2.49 -16.30
C LEU A 84 -4.10 -2.07 -17.70
N LYS A 85 -4.47 -0.87 -18.14
CA LYS A 85 -4.18 -0.39 -19.48
C LYS A 85 -2.78 0.20 -19.64
N ASP A 86 -2.09 0.52 -18.57
CA ASP A 86 -0.81 1.22 -18.62
C ASP A 86 0.25 0.49 -17.77
N ALA A 87 1.05 -0.34 -18.44
CA ALA A 87 2.09 -1.12 -17.80
C ALA A 87 3.20 -0.24 -17.22
N ASP A 88 3.54 0.86 -17.89
CA ASP A 88 4.58 1.79 -17.41
C ASP A 88 4.11 2.50 -16.14
N LEU A 89 2.84 2.89 -16.09
CA LEU A 89 2.25 3.49 -14.90
C LEU A 89 2.27 2.52 -13.71
N ARG A 90 1.89 1.26 -13.94
CA ARG A 90 1.97 0.22 -12.90
C ARG A 90 3.38 0.09 -12.34
N LYS A 91 4.36 0.01 -13.22
CA LYS A 91 5.77 -0.13 -12.84
C LYS A 91 6.25 1.08 -12.05
N ASN A 92 5.98 2.27 -12.54
CA ASN A 92 6.39 3.51 -11.88
C ASN A 92 5.77 3.66 -10.50
N MET A 93 4.49 3.37 -10.36
CA MET A 93 3.80 3.41 -9.06
C MET A 93 4.35 2.35 -8.10
N GLY A 94 4.61 1.15 -8.59
CA GLY A 94 5.20 0.08 -7.79
C GLY A 94 6.59 0.45 -7.27
N GLU A 95 7.42 1.03 -8.11
CA GLU A 95 8.75 1.52 -7.70
C GLU A 95 8.66 2.67 -6.70
N ASN A 96 7.74 3.60 -6.90
CA ASN A 96 7.52 4.71 -5.98
C ASN A 96 7.09 4.18 -4.60
N GLY A 97 6.22 3.17 -4.56
CA GLY A 97 5.81 2.53 -3.33
C GLY A 97 6.96 1.86 -2.61
N TRP A 98 7.79 1.13 -3.33
CA TRP A 98 8.97 0.48 -2.75
C TRP A 98 9.96 1.49 -2.17
N LYS A 99 10.23 2.57 -2.88
CA LYS A 99 11.11 3.65 -2.41
C LYS A 99 10.55 4.28 -1.14
N ARG A 100 9.25 4.55 -1.12
CA ARG A 100 8.58 5.11 0.05
C ARG A 100 8.64 4.15 1.24
N PHE A 101 8.42 2.86 1.00
CA PHE A 101 8.57 1.85 2.04
C PHE A 101 9.97 1.86 2.64
N LYS A 102 11.00 1.87 1.81
CA LYS A 102 12.38 1.87 2.28
C LYS A 102 12.74 3.12 3.08
N SER A 103 12.24 4.27 2.69
CA SER A 103 12.57 5.53 3.37
C SER A 103 11.76 5.75 4.65
N ASP A 104 10.49 5.30 4.69
CA ASP A 104 9.58 5.71 5.75
C ASP A 104 9.09 4.57 6.66
N PHE A 105 9.05 3.34 6.16
CA PHE A 105 8.36 2.24 6.84
C PHE A 105 9.23 1.05 7.21
N THR A 106 10.54 1.15 7.07
CA THR A 106 11.45 0.11 7.55
C THR A 106 11.67 0.25 9.06
N LEU A 107 12.15 -0.82 9.69
CA LEU A 107 12.56 -0.77 11.10
C LEU A 107 13.62 0.33 11.33
N GLU A 108 14.58 0.43 10.42
CA GLU A 108 15.62 1.47 10.47
C GLU A 108 15.02 2.88 10.45
N ALA A 109 14.06 3.14 9.57
CA ALA A 109 13.38 4.43 9.49
C ALA A 109 12.59 4.72 10.78
N PHE A 110 11.94 3.71 11.34
CA PHE A 110 11.23 3.81 12.61
C PHE A 110 12.18 4.16 13.75
N GLU A 111 13.29 3.47 13.83
CA GLU A 111 14.31 3.71 14.87
C GLU A 111 14.88 5.13 14.81
N LYS A 112 15.17 5.62 13.61
CA LYS A 112 15.65 7.00 13.41
C LYS A 112 14.62 8.04 13.88
N ARG A 113 13.35 7.82 13.57
CA ARG A 113 12.28 8.73 14.01
C ARG A 113 12.10 8.71 15.51
N MET A 114 12.16 7.52 16.12
CA MET A 114 12.08 7.38 17.58
C MET A 114 13.25 8.06 18.26
N GLU A 115 14.46 7.88 17.77
CA GLU A 115 15.66 8.52 18.31
C GLU A 115 15.53 10.04 18.25
N PHE A 116 15.10 10.58 17.13
CA PHE A 116 14.87 12.01 16.95
C PHE A 116 13.83 12.54 17.95
N CYS A 117 12.71 11.84 18.12
CA CYS A 117 11.66 12.23 19.05
C CYS A 117 12.13 12.19 20.49
N LEU A 118 12.87 11.16 20.88
CA LEU A 118 13.39 11.02 22.23
C LEU A 118 14.42 12.12 22.56
N LYS A 119 15.33 12.41 21.65
CA LYS A 119 16.30 13.50 21.83
C LYS A 119 15.62 14.85 22.00
N LYS A 120 14.57 15.09 21.23
CA LYS A 120 13.79 16.32 21.30
C LYS A 120 13.05 16.45 22.63
N ALA A 121 12.51 15.35 23.13
CA ALA A 121 11.77 15.31 24.39
C ALA A 121 12.66 15.49 25.62
N LEU A 122 13.95 15.13 25.51
CA LEU A 122 14.91 15.20 26.63
C LEU A 122 15.63 16.54 26.75
N LYS A 123 15.34 17.47 25.86
CA LYS A 123 15.93 18.83 25.93
C LYS A 123 15.19 19.72 26.89
#